data_97f4358708cb31b471d6355e84f2178a
#
_entry.id   97f4358708cb31b471d6355e84f2178a
#
_cell.length_a   1.000
_cell.length_b   1.000
_cell.length_c   1.000
_cell.angle_alpha   90.00
_cell.angle_beta   90.00
_cell.angle_gamma   90.00
#
_symmetry.space_group_name_H-M   'P 1'
#
loop_
_entity.id
_entity.type
_entity.pdbx_description
1 polymer ?
#
loop_
_entity_poly.entity_id
_entity_poly.type
_entity_poly.pdbx_seq_one_letter_code
_entity_poly.pdbx_strand_id
1 'polypeptide(L)'
;MSDYKELAAIDAVVMDVDGVLTDGTFEWSESGDERKRFSFEDVMGLSRARQAGLVLGLISGEDSALVDRFARKVGITHVVKGCKDKGAALRSMAEAAGVALARVAYIGDDVNDLSALAIAGWSAAPANAQPAVKAAVDCVLERRGGRGAVRQLVESILEARRHGGTG
;
A
#
# COMPACT_ATOMS: atom_id res chain seq x y z
N MET A 1 20.99 -7.18 -5.72
CA MET A 1 21.56 -5.84 -6.10
C MET A 1 20.65 -5.07 -7.04
N SER A 2 19.91 -5.70 -7.97
CA SER A 2 18.87 -5.01 -8.75
C SER A 2 17.76 -4.45 -7.86
N ASP A 3 17.27 -5.24 -6.95
CA ASP A 3 16.13 -4.95 -6.06
C ASP A 3 16.33 -3.69 -5.22
N TYR A 4 17.54 -3.42 -4.74
CA TYR A 4 17.85 -2.21 -3.96
C TYR A 4 17.79 -0.92 -4.81
N LYS A 5 18.20 -0.99 -6.08
CA LYS A 5 18.12 0.18 -6.98
C LYS A 5 16.68 0.52 -7.34
N GLU A 6 15.88 -0.50 -7.56
CA GLU A 6 14.46 -0.35 -7.87
C GLU A 6 13.70 0.24 -6.67
N LEU A 7 13.92 -0.29 -5.47
CA LEU A 7 13.36 0.27 -4.24
C LEU A 7 13.80 1.72 -3.96
N ALA A 8 15.08 2.03 -4.19
CA ALA A 8 15.60 3.38 -4.00
C ALA A 8 14.97 4.41 -4.97
N ALA A 9 14.49 3.95 -6.12
CA ALA A 9 13.85 4.79 -7.13
C ALA A 9 12.35 5.05 -6.87
N ILE A 10 11.74 4.40 -5.89
CA ILE A 10 10.31 4.55 -5.59
C ILE A 10 10.00 5.95 -5.06
N ASP A 11 9.01 6.61 -5.64
CA ASP A 11 8.52 7.94 -5.25
C ASP A 11 7.11 7.92 -4.67
N ALA A 12 6.35 6.86 -4.90
CA ALA A 12 5.01 6.70 -4.38
C ALA A 12 4.79 5.30 -3.79
N VAL A 13 4.02 5.22 -2.72
CA VAL A 13 3.51 3.97 -2.15
C VAL A 13 2.00 4.02 -2.21
N VAL A 14 1.42 3.11 -2.99
CA VAL A 14 -0.03 2.93 -3.11
C VAL A 14 -0.40 1.58 -2.53
N MET A 15 -1.49 1.52 -1.80
CA MET A 15 -1.85 0.35 -1.04
C MET A 15 -3.34 0.06 -1.06
N ASP A 16 -3.68 -1.23 -1.01
CA ASP A 16 -5.00 -1.68 -0.61
C ASP A 16 -5.23 -1.39 0.89
N VAL A 17 -6.45 -1.50 1.34
CA VAL A 17 -6.83 -1.24 2.74
C VAL A 17 -7.07 -2.53 3.48
N ASP A 18 -8.07 -3.32 3.08
CA ASP A 18 -8.46 -4.54 3.77
C ASP A 18 -7.44 -5.66 3.50
N GLY A 19 -6.87 -6.21 4.56
CA GLY A 19 -5.81 -7.21 4.47
C GLY A 19 -4.39 -6.64 4.33
N VAL A 20 -4.24 -5.33 4.15
CA VAL A 20 -2.96 -4.61 4.03
C VAL A 20 -2.76 -3.64 5.21
N LEU A 21 -3.63 -2.65 5.36
CA LEU A 21 -3.67 -1.73 6.52
C LEU A 21 -4.49 -2.29 7.69
N THR A 22 -5.33 -3.28 7.42
CA THR A 22 -6.06 -4.08 8.39
C THR A 22 -5.65 -5.54 8.28
N ASP A 23 -6.14 -6.38 9.18
CA ASP A 23 -5.92 -7.84 9.12
C ASP A 23 -6.85 -8.57 8.11
N GLY A 24 -7.67 -7.82 7.36
CA GLY A 24 -8.63 -8.36 6.40
C GLY A 24 -9.99 -8.73 7.00
N THR A 25 -10.21 -8.45 8.29
CA THR A 25 -11.47 -8.68 8.97
C THR A 25 -12.25 -7.38 9.21
N PHE A 26 -13.55 -7.51 9.40
CA PHE A 26 -14.42 -6.44 9.85
C PHE A 26 -15.41 -6.98 10.90
N GLU A 27 -15.98 -6.11 11.69
CA GLU A 27 -17.03 -6.44 12.66
C GLU A 27 -18.27 -5.60 12.39
N TRP A 28 -19.44 -6.19 12.51
CA TRP A 28 -20.72 -5.48 12.58
C TRP A 28 -21.32 -5.60 13.97
N SER A 29 -21.81 -4.49 14.50
CA SER A 29 -22.68 -4.50 15.67
C SER A 29 -24.10 -4.93 15.26
N GLU A 30 -24.95 -5.24 16.23
CA GLU A 30 -26.38 -5.50 15.98
C GLU A 30 -27.09 -4.30 15.32
N SER A 31 -26.62 -3.07 15.57
CA SER A 31 -27.12 -1.85 14.93
C SER A 31 -26.60 -1.64 13.50
N GLY A 32 -25.71 -2.51 13.03
CA GLY A 32 -25.13 -2.42 11.68
C GLY A 32 -23.89 -1.52 11.56
N ASP A 33 -23.36 -1.01 12.68
CA ASP A 33 -22.10 -0.24 12.66
C ASP A 33 -20.93 -1.15 12.31
N GLU A 34 -20.12 -0.71 11.34
CA GLU A 34 -18.92 -1.43 10.91
C GLU A 34 -17.69 -0.94 11.70
N ARG A 35 -16.83 -1.88 12.06
CA ARG A 35 -15.55 -1.60 12.71
C ARG A 35 -14.42 -2.26 11.94
N LYS A 36 -13.31 -1.51 11.78
CA LYS A 36 -12.04 -2.00 11.28
C LYS A 36 -10.93 -1.56 12.23
N ARG A 37 -9.87 -2.36 12.30
CA ARG A 37 -8.73 -2.08 13.17
C ARG A 37 -7.50 -1.75 12.34
N PHE A 38 -6.93 -0.57 12.59
CA PHE A 38 -5.69 -0.10 12.00
C PHE A 38 -4.56 -0.11 13.04
N SER A 39 -3.33 -0.21 12.57
CA SER A 39 -2.14 -0.29 13.42
C SER A 39 -1.41 1.07 13.53
N PHE A 40 -1.02 1.46 14.72
CA PHE A 40 -0.12 2.59 14.91
C PHE A 40 1.28 2.36 14.33
N GLU A 41 1.74 1.11 14.21
CA GLU A 41 2.98 0.81 13.48
C GLU A 41 2.90 1.31 12.03
N ASP A 42 1.80 0.99 11.34
CA ASP A 42 1.58 1.42 9.96
C ASP A 42 1.37 2.93 9.86
N VAL A 43 0.63 3.53 10.79
CA VAL A 43 0.47 5.00 10.88
C VAL A 43 1.84 5.68 10.99
N MET A 44 2.74 5.16 11.81
CA MET A 44 4.10 5.69 11.93
C MET A 44 4.91 5.49 10.64
N GLY A 45 4.77 4.33 9.99
CA GLY A 45 5.37 4.07 8.68
C GLY A 45 4.95 5.10 7.64
N LEU A 46 3.65 5.37 7.53
CA LEU A 46 3.09 6.38 6.63
C LEU A 46 3.58 7.80 6.95
N SER A 47 3.70 8.14 8.23
CA SER A 47 4.28 9.42 8.64
C SER A 47 5.73 9.58 8.17
N ARG A 48 6.53 8.52 8.33
CA ARG A 48 7.93 8.51 7.87
C ARG A 48 8.03 8.60 6.35
N ALA A 49 7.17 7.90 5.62
CA ALA A 49 7.09 7.98 4.16
C ALA A 49 6.81 9.41 3.69
N ARG A 50 5.84 10.08 4.30
CA ARG A 50 5.52 11.49 4.00
C ARG A 50 6.69 12.44 4.30
N GLN A 51 7.35 12.28 5.45
CA GLN A 51 8.52 13.08 5.82
C GLN A 51 9.67 12.91 4.82
N ALA A 52 9.78 11.73 4.21
CA ALA A 52 10.76 11.44 3.17
C ALA A 52 10.33 11.87 1.75
N GLY A 53 9.17 12.53 1.62
CA GLY A 53 8.65 13.03 0.35
C GLY A 53 7.98 11.98 -0.54
N LEU A 54 7.64 10.79 0.00
CA LEU A 54 6.88 9.79 -0.76
C LEU A 54 5.42 10.23 -0.92
N VAL A 55 4.89 10.10 -2.12
CA VAL A 55 3.46 10.21 -2.37
C VAL A 55 2.76 8.96 -1.85
N LEU A 56 1.62 9.13 -1.20
CA LEU A 56 0.83 8.03 -0.64
C LEU A 56 -0.55 7.96 -1.27
N GLY A 57 -1.03 6.75 -1.56
CA GLY A 57 -2.35 6.52 -2.12
C GLY A 57 -3.04 5.28 -1.54
N LEU A 58 -4.37 5.32 -1.51
CA LEU A 58 -5.24 4.20 -1.13
C LEU A 58 -6.14 3.81 -2.30
N ILE A 59 -6.22 2.51 -2.59
CA ILE A 59 -7.17 1.96 -3.56
C ILE A 59 -7.91 0.80 -2.88
N SER A 60 -9.17 1.04 -2.50
CA SER A 60 -10.02 0.07 -1.83
C SER A 60 -11.12 -0.46 -2.75
N GLY A 61 -11.37 -1.76 -2.69
CA GLY A 61 -12.55 -2.37 -3.32
C GLY A 61 -13.86 -2.01 -2.62
N GLU A 62 -13.79 -1.65 -1.35
CA GLU A 62 -14.92 -1.26 -0.51
C GLU A 62 -15.16 0.26 -0.56
N ASP A 63 -16.43 0.64 -0.61
CA ASP A 63 -16.86 2.03 -0.46
C ASP A 63 -17.21 2.30 1.01
N SER A 64 -16.20 2.31 1.86
CA SER A 64 -16.35 2.50 3.31
C SER A 64 -15.91 3.89 3.74
N ALA A 65 -16.73 4.56 4.56
CA ALA A 65 -16.38 5.82 5.21
C ALA A 65 -15.19 5.70 6.17
N LEU A 66 -14.87 4.48 6.64
CA LEU A 66 -13.69 4.22 7.48
C LEU A 66 -12.39 4.43 6.69
N VAL A 67 -12.39 4.18 5.39
CA VAL A 67 -11.24 4.47 4.51
C VAL A 67 -10.96 5.96 4.46
N ASP A 68 -12.00 6.79 4.26
CA ASP A 68 -11.87 8.25 4.27
C ASP A 68 -11.39 8.77 5.62
N ARG A 69 -11.93 8.20 6.70
CA ARG A 69 -11.52 8.57 8.07
C ARG A 69 -10.06 8.26 8.33
N PHE A 70 -9.59 7.10 7.90
CA PHE A 70 -8.18 6.72 8.01
C PHE A 70 -7.30 7.62 7.14
N ALA A 71 -7.67 7.84 5.88
CA ALA A 71 -6.93 8.71 4.96
C ALA A 71 -6.75 10.12 5.54
N ARG A 72 -7.81 10.72 6.08
CA ARG A 72 -7.72 12.02 6.76
C ARG A 72 -6.79 12.00 7.96
N LYS A 73 -6.86 10.94 8.78
CA LYS A 73 -5.99 10.79 9.97
C LYS A 73 -4.51 10.81 9.59
N VAL A 74 -4.15 10.12 8.51
CA VAL A 74 -2.74 9.98 8.09
C VAL A 74 -2.32 10.98 7.01
N GLY A 75 -3.24 11.83 6.55
CA GLY A 75 -2.98 12.88 5.57
C GLY A 75 -2.77 12.36 4.15
N ILE A 76 -3.45 11.28 3.76
CA ILE A 76 -3.47 10.77 2.38
C ILE A 76 -4.62 11.42 1.62
N THR A 77 -4.31 12.01 0.45
CA THR A 77 -5.29 12.71 -0.40
C THR A 77 -5.66 11.93 -1.66
N HIS A 78 -4.79 11.02 -2.11
CA HIS A 78 -5.07 10.14 -3.24
C HIS A 78 -5.83 8.91 -2.75
N VAL A 79 -7.15 8.91 -2.88
CA VAL A 79 -8.04 7.84 -2.40
C VAL A 79 -9.03 7.45 -3.46
N VAL A 80 -9.09 6.15 -3.78
CA VAL A 80 -10.10 5.53 -4.64
C VAL A 80 -10.82 4.45 -3.84
N LYS A 81 -12.15 4.50 -3.79
CA LYS A 81 -13.00 3.53 -3.09
C LYS A 81 -13.97 2.87 -4.06
N GLY A 82 -14.54 1.72 -3.66
CA GLY A 82 -15.48 0.96 -4.48
C GLY A 82 -14.88 0.53 -5.83
N CYS A 83 -13.56 0.35 -5.88
CA CYS A 83 -12.80 0.15 -7.10
C CYS A 83 -12.97 -1.27 -7.64
N LYS A 84 -13.37 -1.39 -8.90
CA LYS A 84 -13.49 -2.69 -9.60
C LYS A 84 -12.23 -3.04 -10.40
N ASP A 85 -11.53 -2.04 -10.93
CA ASP A 85 -10.28 -2.21 -11.69
C ASP A 85 -9.16 -1.41 -11.00
N LYS A 86 -8.43 -2.08 -10.12
CA LYS A 86 -7.36 -1.45 -9.36
C LYS A 86 -6.15 -1.08 -10.23
N GLY A 87 -5.92 -1.80 -11.32
CA GLY A 87 -4.87 -1.45 -12.29
C GLY A 87 -5.14 -0.11 -12.97
N ALA A 88 -6.37 0.08 -13.49
CA ALA A 88 -6.77 1.36 -14.07
C ALA A 88 -6.74 2.49 -13.04
N ALA A 89 -7.19 2.23 -11.81
CA ALA A 89 -7.14 3.21 -10.72
C ALA A 89 -5.71 3.61 -10.37
N LEU A 90 -4.78 2.65 -10.30
CA LEU A 90 -3.37 2.92 -10.02
C LEU A 90 -2.74 3.79 -11.13
N ARG A 91 -3.03 3.49 -12.37
CA ARG A 91 -2.55 4.29 -13.53
C ARG A 91 -3.02 5.74 -13.45
N SER A 92 -4.32 5.94 -13.23
CA SER A 92 -4.89 7.29 -13.10
C SER A 92 -4.35 8.04 -11.88
N MET A 93 -4.14 7.35 -10.77
CA MET A 93 -3.59 7.94 -9.55
C MET A 93 -2.12 8.36 -9.74
N ALA A 94 -1.30 7.52 -10.37
CA ALA A 94 0.09 7.83 -10.67
C ALA A 94 0.20 9.05 -11.61
N GLU A 95 -0.65 9.11 -12.65
CA GLU A 95 -0.73 10.24 -13.57
C GLU A 95 -1.10 11.53 -12.83
N ALA A 96 -2.15 11.51 -12.01
CA ALA A 96 -2.59 12.64 -11.21
C ALA A 96 -1.53 13.13 -10.21
N ALA A 97 -0.73 12.21 -9.68
CA ALA A 97 0.38 12.52 -8.78
C ALA A 97 1.67 12.95 -9.49
N GLY A 98 1.73 12.85 -10.83
CA GLY A 98 2.93 13.14 -11.60
C GLY A 98 4.07 12.14 -11.38
N VAL A 99 3.75 10.88 -11.02
CA VAL A 99 4.72 9.81 -10.75
C VAL A 99 4.61 8.74 -11.83
N ALA A 100 5.74 8.37 -12.44
CA ALA A 100 5.78 7.26 -13.40
C ALA A 100 5.47 5.93 -12.69
N LEU A 101 4.72 5.03 -13.33
CA LEU A 101 4.38 3.72 -12.76
C LEU A 101 5.62 2.93 -12.33
N ALA A 102 6.73 3.03 -13.06
CA ALA A 102 8.01 2.41 -12.70
C ALA A 102 8.59 2.91 -11.36
N ARG A 103 8.07 4.00 -10.81
CA ARG A 103 8.49 4.59 -9.53
C ARG A 103 7.40 4.47 -8.45
N VAL A 104 6.39 3.65 -8.68
CA VAL A 104 5.32 3.35 -7.72
C VAL A 104 5.54 1.98 -7.12
N ALA A 105 5.54 1.87 -5.80
CA ALA A 105 5.36 0.61 -5.09
C ALA A 105 3.88 0.40 -4.80
N TYR A 106 3.37 -0.78 -5.09
CA TYR A 106 2.02 -1.19 -4.74
C TYR A 106 2.03 -2.39 -3.79
N ILE A 107 1.23 -2.34 -2.75
CA ILE A 107 1.04 -3.46 -1.81
C ILE A 107 -0.43 -3.89 -1.81
N GLY A 108 -0.66 -5.19 -2.05
CA GLY A 108 -1.98 -5.81 -2.10
C GLY A 108 -1.95 -7.23 -1.54
N ASP A 109 -3.11 -7.78 -1.20
CA ASP A 109 -3.22 -9.08 -0.54
C ASP A 109 -4.11 -10.10 -1.25
N ASP A 110 -4.99 -9.68 -2.15
CA ASP A 110 -5.94 -10.58 -2.79
C ASP A 110 -5.96 -10.43 -4.32
N VAL A 111 -6.70 -11.31 -4.98
CA VAL A 111 -6.71 -11.43 -6.44
C VAL A 111 -7.18 -10.17 -7.17
N ASN A 112 -7.99 -9.35 -6.52
CA ASN A 112 -8.41 -8.05 -7.05
C ASN A 112 -7.29 -7.00 -7.10
N ASP A 113 -6.15 -7.27 -6.46
CA ASP A 113 -4.94 -6.45 -6.52
C ASP A 113 -4.01 -6.81 -7.68
N LEU A 114 -4.17 -7.99 -8.30
CA LEU A 114 -3.23 -8.51 -9.29
C LEU A 114 -3.02 -7.56 -10.47
N SER A 115 -4.06 -6.86 -10.93
CA SER A 115 -3.94 -5.90 -12.04
C SER A 115 -3.08 -4.67 -11.67
N ALA A 116 -3.15 -4.21 -10.43
CA ALA A 116 -2.31 -3.11 -9.94
C ALA A 116 -0.88 -3.58 -9.65
N LEU A 117 -0.72 -4.76 -9.02
CA LEU A 117 0.58 -5.37 -8.76
C LEU A 117 1.40 -5.58 -10.04
N ALA A 118 0.73 -5.99 -11.13
CA ALA A 118 1.38 -6.27 -12.41
C ALA A 118 1.96 -5.04 -13.12
N ILE A 119 1.48 -3.83 -12.82
CA ILE A 119 1.89 -2.60 -13.50
C ILE A 119 2.72 -1.66 -12.61
N ALA A 120 2.80 -1.93 -11.32
CA ALA A 120 3.64 -1.18 -10.40
C ALA A 120 5.13 -1.43 -10.69
N GLY A 121 5.96 -0.43 -10.42
CA GLY A 121 7.42 -0.56 -10.54
C GLY A 121 8.04 -1.47 -9.48
N TRP A 122 7.36 -1.60 -8.34
CA TRP A 122 7.67 -2.57 -7.29
C TRP A 122 6.38 -3.08 -6.68
N SER A 123 6.25 -4.40 -6.59
CA SER A 123 5.07 -5.06 -6.05
C SER A 123 5.37 -5.80 -4.76
N ALA A 124 4.50 -5.66 -3.75
CA ALA A 124 4.67 -6.30 -2.46
C ALA A 124 3.36 -6.93 -1.96
N ALA A 125 3.48 -7.96 -1.17
CA ALA A 125 2.35 -8.61 -0.50
C ALA A 125 2.65 -8.82 0.99
N PRO A 126 1.67 -8.59 1.88
CA PRO A 126 1.83 -8.94 3.30
C PRO A 126 1.85 -10.46 3.50
N ALA A 127 2.34 -10.91 4.66
CA ALA A 127 2.45 -12.34 4.97
C ALA A 127 1.11 -13.10 4.92
N ASN A 128 -0.02 -12.42 5.09
CA ASN A 128 -1.37 -13.00 5.01
C ASN A 128 -1.98 -13.02 3.60
N ALA A 129 -1.26 -12.52 2.59
CA ALA A 129 -1.79 -12.47 1.22
C ALA A 129 -2.13 -13.87 0.68
N GLN A 130 -3.06 -13.90 -0.28
CA GLN A 130 -3.44 -15.14 -0.96
C GLN A 130 -2.25 -15.74 -1.73
N PRO A 131 -2.18 -17.08 -1.87
CA PRO A 131 -1.06 -17.73 -2.55
C PRO A 131 -0.80 -17.21 -3.96
N ALA A 132 -1.87 -16.93 -4.74
CA ALA A 132 -1.76 -16.39 -6.08
C ALA A 132 -1.09 -15.01 -6.11
N VAL A 133 -1.35 -14.17 -5.10
CA VAL A 133 -0.72 -12.85 -4.96
C VAL A 133 0.75 -13.00 -4.59
N LYS A 134 1.06 -13.85 -3.61
CA LYS A 134 2.45 -14.12 -3.20
C LYS A 134 3.33 -14.62 -4.33
N ALA A 135 2.75 -15.41 -5.26
CA ALA A 135 3.46 -15.92 -6.42
C ALA A 135 3.70 -14.87 -7.52
N ALA A 136 3.00 -13.74 -7.47
CA ALA A 136 3.00 -12.71 -8.51
C ALA A 136 3.77 -11.44 -8.16
N VAL A 137 4.24 -11.29 -6.92
CA VAL A 137 4.90 -10.08 -6.43
C VAL A 137 6.42 -10.20 -6.38
N ASP A 138 7.10 -9.04 -6.42
CA ASP A 138 8.55 -8.95 -6.27
C ASP A 138 8.98 -9.29 -4.84
N CYS A 139 8.17 -8.94 -3.84
CA CYS A 139 8.49 -9.17 -2.44
C CYS A 139 7.27 -9.61 -1.62
N VAL A 140 7.42 -10.72 -0.90
CA VAL A 140 6.49 -11.10 0.18
C VAL A 140 7.08 -10.64 1.50
N LEU A 141 6.36 -9.75 2.18
CA LEU A 141 6.78 -9.19 3.46
C LEU A 141 6.62 -10.22 4.59
N GLU A 142 7.44 -10.11 5.62
CA GLU A 142 7.36 -10.96 6.81
C GLU A 142 6.18 -10.59 7.72
N ARG A 143 5.82 -9.29 7.70
CA ARG A 143 4.72 -8.76 8.51
C ARG A 143 3.37 -8.98 7.83
N ARG A 144 2.36 -9.16 8.67
CA ARG A 144 0.97 -9.28 8.24
C ARG A 144 0.32 -7.91 8.08
N GLY A 145 -0.72 -7.83 7.24
CA GLY A 145 -1.59 -6.67 7.16
C GLY A 145 -2.17 -6.29 8.52
N GLY A 146 -2.25 -4.99 8.79
CA GLY A 146 -2.66 -4.46 10.10
C GLY A 146 -1.69 -4.75 11.24
N ARG A 147 -0.50 -5.27 10.93
CA ARG A 147 0.54 -5.66 11.89
C ARG A 147 1.94 -5.21 11.43
N GLY A 148 2.02 -4.08 10.76
CA GLY A 148 3.29 -3.47 10.35
C GLY A 148 3.78 -3.84 8.96
N ALA A 149 2.96 -4.44 8.08
CA ALA A 149 3.37 -4.76 6.72
C ALA A 149 3.69 -3.49 5.93
N VAL A 150 2.84 -2.47 5.99
CA VAL A 150 3.09 -1.19 5.31
C VAL A 150 4.31 -0.50 5.90
N ARG A 151 4.47 -0.55 7.23
CA ARG A 151 5.68 -0.05 7.90
C ARG A 151 6.93 -0.73 7.37
N GLN A 152 6.93 -2.05 7.23
CA GLN A 152 8.07 -2.81 6.72
C GLN A 152 8.44 -2.38 5.29
N LEU A 153 7.46 -2.26 4.39
CA LEU A 153 7.71 -1.80 3.02
C LEU A 153 8.33 -0.40 2.99
N VAL A 154 7.76 0.53 3.75
CA VAL A 154 8.29 1.91 3.83
C VAL A 154 9.73 1.92 4.33
N GLU A 155 10.04 1.20 5.41
CA GLU A 155 11.41 1.14 5.94
C GLU A 155 12.39 0.56 4.93
N SER A 156 11.99 -0.47 4.16
CA SER A 156 12.82 -1.04 3.09
C SER A 156 13.14 0.01 2.00
N ILE A 157 12.14 0.80 1.60
CA ILE A 157 12.34 1.91 0.63
C ILE A 157 13.29 2.97 1.19
N LEU A 158 13.07 3.40 2.43
CA LEU A 158 13.90 4.43 3.07
C LEU A 158 15.35 3.95 3.28
N GLU A 159 15.53 2.69 3.60
CA GLU A 159 16.85 2.07 3.71
C GLU A 159 17.56 2.01 2.36
N ALA A 160 16.87 1.57 1.32
CA ALA A 160 17.40 1.54 -0.05
C ALA A 160 17.83 2.93 -0.52
N ARG A 161 17.05 3.97 -0.24
CA ARG A 161 17.40 5.36 -0.55
C ARG A 161 18.66 5.84 0.17
N ARG A 162 18.86 5.45 1.43
CA ARG A 162 20.07 5.81 2.20
C ARG A 162 21.33 5.18 1.61
N HIS A 163 21.24 3.94 1.14
CA HIS A 163 22.37 3.21 0.57
C HIS A 163 22.59 3.53 -0.91
N GLY A 164 21.55 3.90 -1.66
CA GLY A 164 21.64 4.28 -3.06
C GLY A 164 22.19 5.70 -3.32
N GLY A 165 22.21 6.55 -2.28
CA GLY A 165 22.72 7.93 -2.36
C GLY A 165 24.23 8.08 -2.10
N THR A 166 24.96 6.98 -1.90
CA THR A 166 26.42 6.95 -1.63
C THR A 166 27.22 6.40 -2.81
N GLY A 167 26.75 6.61 -4.04
CA GLY A 167 27.44 6.22 -5.27
C GLY A 167 27.73 7.42 -6.17
#